data_8b3be8d71e72c55d982f67bb02ed2c62
#
_entry.id   8b3be8d71e72c55d982f67bb02ed2c62
#
_cell.length_a   1.000
_cell.length_b   1.000
_cell.length_c   1.000
_cell.angle_alpha   90.00
_cell.angle_beta   90.00
_cell.angle_gamma   90.00
#
_symmetry.space_group_name_H-M   'P 1'
#
loop_
_entity.id
_entity.type
_entity.pdbx_description
1 polymer ?
#
loop_
_entity_poly.entity_id
_entity_poly.type
_entity_poly.pdbx_seq_one_letter_code
_entity_poly.pdbx_strand_id
1 'polypeptide(L)'
;MTADTSTKVRDLHVDRIAEAVAELCEAATHILPRDVVAGLERARESEQSELGKQVLVEILENAELSRNEMIPLCQDTGTTVVFVELGQDVHIVGGGLMDAINRGVAKGYTEGYLRKSIVAHPFSTRENTQDNTPAVVHVDVVPGDGFHLKVLPKGGGCENMSSFATLLPSQGKEGVTGRVLRTIEESGGNPCPPLIVGVGIGGSSEYAMYLAKKAVARGVDERSADPETAAFEAELLEKVNALGVGPQAVGGVNTALAVNIETYPTHITALPVAVNLQCHSARLKETDL
;
A
#
# COMPACT_ATOMS: atom_id res chain seq x y z
N MET A 1 -49.00 -1.08 3.71
CA MET A 1 -48.24 -1.31 2.50
C MET A 1 -46.79 -1.52 2.93
N THR A 2 -46.40 -2.75 3.13
CA THR A 2 -44.98 -3.11 3.37
C THR A 2 -44.27 -3.03 2.01
N ALA A 3 -43.35 -2.06 1.89
CA ALA A 3 -42.48 -2.03 0.74
C ALA A 3 -41.75 -3.38 0.66
N ASP A 4 -41.88 -4.07 -0.45
CA ASP A 4 -41.06 -5.23 -0.78
C ASP A 4 -39.62 -4.76 -0.94
N THR A 5 -38.82 -4.90 0.13
CA THR A 5 -37.40 -4.60 0.12
C THR A 5 -36.62 -5.89 -0.17
N SER A 6 -37.05 -6.67 -1.19
CA SER A 6 -36.21 -7.76 -1.69
C SER A 6 -34.99 -7.12 -2.37
N THR A 7 -33.94 -6.88 -1.60
CA THR A 7 -32.60 -6.57 -2.12
C THR A 7 -32.21 -7.74 -3.03
N LYS A 8 -32.04 -7.44 -4.33
CA LYS A 8 -31.65 -8.45 -5.30
C LYS A 8 -30.20 -8.84 -5.04
N VAL A 9 -30.00 -10.01 -4.45
CA VAL A 9 -28.66 -10.58 -4.26
C VAL A 9 -27.99 -10.76 -5.61
N ARG A 10 -26.74 -10.31 -5.73
CA ARG A 10 -25.91 -10.44 -6.93
C ARG A 10 -24.92 -11.58 -6.80
N ASP A 11 -25.03 -12.58 -7.67
CA ASP A 11 -24.05 -13.65 -7.74
C ASP A 11 -22.76 -13.15 -8.43
N LEU A 12 -21.62 -13.42 -7.80
CA LEU A 12 -20.29 -13.19 -8.34
C LEU A 12 -19.49 -14.51 -8.34
N HIS A 13 -19.16 -14.99 -9.53
CA HIS A 13 -18.44 -16.25 -9.66
C HIS A 13 -16.95 -16.10 -9.33
N VAL A 14 -16.41 -17.05 -8.57
CA VAL A 14 -15.01 -17.05 -8.11
C VAL A 14 -13.96 -16.98 -9.24
N ASP A 15 -14.29 -17.47 -10.43
CA ASP A 15 -13.34 -17.42 -11.56
C ASP A 15 -13.11 -15.99 -12.06
N ARG A 16 -14.16 -15.12 -11.99
CA ARG A 16 -13.97 -13.68 -12.29
C ARG A 16 -13.05 -13.00 -11.30
N ILE A 17 -13.16 -13.38 -10.03
CA ILE A 17 -12.29 -12.85 -8.98
C ILE A 17 -10.85 -13.29 -9.21
N ALA A 18 -10.64 -14.58 -9.49
CA ALA A 18 -9.29 -15.11 -9.74
C ALA A 18 -8.62 -14.47 -10.97
N GLU A 19 -9.37 -14.28 -12.06
CA GLU A 19 -8.86 -13.62 -13.27
C GLU A 19 -8.48 -12.16 -12.98
N ALA A 20 -9.37 -11.40 -12.34
CA ALA A 20 -9.09 -10.00 -11.98
C ALA A 20 -7.87 -9.87 -11.07
N VAL A 21 -7.71 -10.73 -10.06
CA VAL A 21 -6.53 -10.71 -9.19
C VAL A 21 -5.25 -11.00 -9.98
N ALA A 22 -5.26 -11.96 -10.93
CA ALA A 22 -4.10 -12.26 -11.75
C ALA A 22 -3.70 -11.05 -12.61
N GLU A 23 -4.65 -10.44 -13.31
CA GLU A 23 -4.42 -9.24 -14.13
C GLU A 23 -3.90 -8.07 -13.28
N LEU A 24 -4.48 -7.85 -12.09
CA LEU A 24 -4.04 -6.78 -11.19
C LEU A 24 -2.62 -7.01 -10.64
N CYS A 25 -2.22 -8.24 -10.35
CA CYS A 25 -0.85 -8.58 -9.94
C CYS A 25 0.16 -8.19 -11.01
N GLU A 26 -0.10 -8.55 -12.26
CA GLU A 26 0.77 -8.22 -13.40
C GLU A 26 0.78 -6.72 -13.65
N ALA A 27 -0.39 -6.10 -13.82
CA ALA A 27 -0.50 -4.67 -14.10
C ALA A 27 0.14 -3.80 -13.00
N ALA A 28 -0.01 -4.17 -11.72
CA ALA A 28 0.58 -3.42 -10.61
C ALA A 28 2.11 -3.50 -10.61
N THR A 29 2.70 -4.62 -11.05
CA THR A 29 4.16 -4.78 -11.05
C THR A 29 4.86 -4.14 -12.25
N HIS A 30 4.12 -3.86 -13.33
CA HIS A 30 4.68 -3.29 -14.56
C HIS A 30 4.34 -1.81 -14.77
N ILE A 31 3.23 -1.33 -14.24
CA ILE A 31 2.70 -0.01 -14.56
C ILE A 31 2.45 0.78 -13.28
N LEU A 32 3.29 1.78 -12.99
CA LEU A 32 3.04 2.70 -11.88
C LEU A 32 1.70 3.45 -12.04
N PRO A 33 0.99 3.75 -10.94
CA PRO A 33 -0.12 4.68 -10.96
C PRO A 33 0.28 6.05 -11.52
N ARG A 34 -0.64 6.72 -12.20
CA ARG A 34 -0.36 8.00 -12.87
C ARG A 34 0.02 9.12 -11.89
N ASP A 35 -0.61 9.15 -10.73
CA ASP A 35 -0.35 10.10 -9.66
C ASP A 35 1.06 9.91 -9.05
N VAL A 36 1.52 8.66 -8.96
CA VAL A 36 2.89 8.34 -8.52
C VAL A 36 3.91 8.86 -9.54
N VAL A 37 3.69 8.63 -10.84
CA VAL A 37 4.56 9.15 -11.90
C VAL A 37 4.59 10.68 -11.85
N ALA A 38 3.43 11.33 -11.77
CA ALA A 38 3.34 12.80 -11.64
C ALA A 38 4.02 13.30 -10.35
N GLY A 39 3.91 12.57 -9.24
CA GLY A 39 4.61 12.85 -7.99
C GLY A 39 6.13 12.79 -8.14
N LEU A 40 6.66 11.79 -8.85
CA LEU A 40 8.08 11.64 -9.15
C LEU A 40 8.59 12.76 -10.08
N GLU A 41 7.79 13.18 -11.07
CA GLU A 41 8.10 14.30 -11.95
C GLU A 41 8.22 15.61 -11.14
N ARG A 42 7.24 15.91 -10.28
CA ARG A 42 7.30 17.07 -9.37
C ARG A 42 8.51 17.00 -8.43
N ALA A 43 8.82 15.82 -7.91
CA ALA A 43 9.99 15.62 -7.07
C ALA A 43 11.28 15.92 -7.84
N ARG A 44 11.41 15.47 -9.10
CA ARG A 44 12.57 15.79 -9.95
C ARG A 44 12.72 17.29 -10.18
N GLU A 45 11.60 18.00 -10.41
CA GLU A 45 11.63 19.46 -10.64
C GLU A 45 12.02 20.25 -9.39
N SER A 46 11.58 19.80 -8.20
CA SER A 46 11.83 20.47 -6.93
C SER A 46 13.14 20.06 -6.26
N GLU A 47 13.76 18.95 -6.68
CA GLU A 47 14.98 18.42 -6.04
C GLU A 47 16.15 19.41 -6.20
N GLN A 48 16.92 19.56 -5.12
CA GLN A 48 18.05 20.49 -5.06
C GLN A 48 19.41 19.80 -5.21
N SER A 49 19.47 18.52 -4.89
CA SER A 49 20.67 17.69 -5.07
C SER A 49 20.80 17.24 -6.52
N GLU A 50 21.92 17.51 -7.17
CA GLU A 50 22.17 17.04 -8.54
C GLU A 50 22.16 15.51 -8.63
N LEU A 51 22.71 14.82 -7.62
CA LEU A 51 22.67 13.37 -7.55
C LEU A 51 21.22 12.86 -7.31
N GLY A 52 20.45 13.54 -6.45
CA GLY A 52 19.03 13.25 -6.24
C GLY A 52 18.19 13.41 -7.52
N LYS A 53 18.45 14.45 -8.32
CA LYS A 53 17.81 14.65 -9.63
C LYS A 53 18.12 13.51 -10.59
N GLN A 54 19.40 13.13 -10.68
CA GLN A 54 19.81 12.01 -11.54
C GLN A 54 19.10 10.71 -11.15
N VAL A 55 19.05 10.41 -9.86
CA VAL A 55 18.32 9.23 -9.34
C VAL A 55 16.85 9.28 -9.72
N LEU A 56 16.18 10.43 -9.62
CA LEU A 56 14.78 10.58 -10.02
C LEU A 56 14.56 10.39 -11.53
N VAL A 57 15.52 10.84 -12.36
CA VAL A 57 15.50 10.56 -13.81
C VAL A 57 15.56 9.07 -14.06
N GLU A 58 16.50 8.34 -13.43
CA GLU A 58 16.65 6.89 -13.57
C GLU A 58 15.38 6.12 -13.11
N ILE A 59 14.74 6.58 -12.03
CA ILE A 59 13.48 6.02 -11.55
C ILE A 59 12.36 6.19 -12.59
N LEU A 60 12.25 7.37 -13.20
CA LEU A 60 11.23 7.65 -14.22
C LEU A 60 11.50 6.88 -15.52
N GLU A 61 12.75 6.79 -15.96
CA GLU A 61 13.17 5.98 -17.11
C GLU A 61 12.86 4.49 -16.87
N ASN A 62 13.15 3.98 -15.67
CA ASN A 62 12.78 2.61 -15.29
C ASN A 62 11.27 2.38 -15.33
N ALA A 63 10.48 3.33 -14.87
CA ALA A 63 9.02 3.23 -14.92
C ALA A 63 8.48 3.22 -16.36
N GLU A 64 9.10 4.00 -17.25
CA GLU A 64 8.76 4.00 -18.68
C GLU A 64 9.18 2.69 -19.37
N LEU A 65 10.40 2.23 -19.13
CA LEU A 65 10.90 0.95 -19.65
C LEU A 65 10.02 -0.21 -19.21
N SER A 66 9.71 -0.28 -17.92
CA SER A 66 8.86 -1.32 -17.35
C SER A 66 7.49 -1.39 -18.06
N ARG A 67 6.85 -0.25 -18.24
CA ARG A 67 5.55 -0.15 -18.92
C ARG A 67 5.62 -0.57 -20.40
N ASN A 68 6.68 -0.15 -21.11
CA ASN A 68 6.79 -0.36 -22.55
C ASN A 68 7.21 -1.78 -22.90
N GLU A 69 8.11 -2.36 -22.10
CA GLU A 69 8.68 -3.70 -22.34
C GLU A 69 7.98 -4.80 -21.52
N MET A 70 7.01 -4.42 -20.67
CA MET A 70 6.33 -5.35 -19.74
C MET A 70 7.31 -6.15 -18.88
N ILE A 71 8.32 -5.45 -18.34
CA ILE A 71 9.32 -5.98 -17.39
C ILE A 71 8.98 -5.46 -16.00
N PRO A 72 9.03 -6.27 -14.92
CA PRO A 72 8.73 -5.78 -13.58
C PRO A 72 9.60 -4.59 -13.16
N LEU A 73 8.97 -3.58 -12.55
CA LEU A 73 9.60 -2.35 -12.03
C LEU A 73 10.78 -2.62 -11.09
N CYS A 74 10.78 -3.75 -10.41
CA CYS A 74 11.76 -4.13 -9.40
C CYS A 74 11.90 -5.64 -9.36
N GLN A 75 13.08 -6.15 -8.99
CA GLN A 75 13.31 -7.58 -8.76
C GLN A 75 12.48 -8.12 -7.56
N ASP A 76 12.12 -7.26 -6.60
CA ASP A 76 11.19 -7.62 -5.52
C ASP A 76 9.76 -7.31 -5.96
N THR A 77 9.06 -8.31 -6.43
CA THR A 77 7.66 -8.20 -6.84
C THR A 77 6.68 -8.37 -5.66
N GLY A 78 7.21 -8.52 -4.46
CA GLY A 78 6.52 -8.31 -3.19
C GLY A 78 5.65 -9.45 -2.67
N THR A 79 5.12 -9.22 -1.48
CA THR A 79 4.00 -9.97 -0.92
C THR A 79 2.70 -9.36 -1.44
N THR A 80 1.80 -10.18 -1.96
CA THR A 80 0.52 -9.67 -2.46
C THR A 80 -0.41 -9.35 -1.29
N VAL A 81 -0.70 -8.06 -1.10
CA VAL A 81 -1.76 -7.61 -0.18
C VAL A 81 -2.99 -7.29 -1.01
N VAL A 82 -4.14 -7.82 -0.60
CA VAL A 82 -5.41 -7.64 -1.29
C VAL A 82 -6.41 -7.01 -0.34
N PHE A 83 -6.97 -5.88 -0.72
CA PHE A 83 -8.13 -5.29 -0.05
C PHE A 83 -9.37 -5.60 -0.87
N VAL A 84 -10.41 -6.07 -0.19
CA VAL A 84 -11.72 -6.39 -0.76
C VAL A 84 -12.77 -5.56 -0.05
N GLU A 85 -13.50 -4.74 -0.79
CA GLU A 85 -14.77 -4.19 -0.31
C GLU A 85 -15.89 -5.08 -0.86
N LEU A 86 -16.48 -5.87 0.03
CA LEU A 86 -17.53 -6.83 -0.30
C LEU A 86 -18.90 -6.25 0.04
N GLY A 87 -19.69 -5.95 -0.97
CA GLY A 87 -21.09 -5.58 -0.77
C GLY A 87 -21.87 -6.70 -0.06
N GLN A 88 -22.64 -6.35 0.96
CA GLN A 88 -23.38 -7.35 1.75
C GLN A 88 -24.46 -8.09 0.94
N ASP A 89 -24.83 -7.55 -0.22
CA ASP A 89 -25.80 -8.15 -1.15
C ASP A 89 -25.09 -8.94 -2.29
N VAL A 90 -23.77 -9.15 -2.19
CA VAL A 90 -22.99 -10.00 -3.09
C VAL A 90 -22.90 -11.42 -2.51
N HIS A 91 -23.28 -12.39 -3.33
CA HIS A 91 -23.13 -13.81 -3.04
C HIS A 91 -22.01 -14.40 -3.89
N ILE A 92 -20.93 -14.82 -3.25
CA ILE A 92 -19.81 -15.49 -3.92
C ILE A 92 -20.21 -16.92 -4.24
N VAL A 93 -20.17 -17.28 -5.53
CA VAL A 93 -20.58 -18.60 -6.04
C VAL A 93 -19.43 -19.32 -6.74
N GLY A 94 -19.46 -20.64 -6.77
CA GLY A 94 -18.48 -21.48 -7.46
C GLY A 94 -17.27 -21.87 -6.62
N GLY A 95 -17.17 -21.41 -5.36
CA GLY A 95 -16.06 -21.74 -4.45
C GLY A 95 -15.83 -20.72 -3.35
N GLY A 96 -14.69 -20.82 -2.67
CA GLY A 96 -14.30 -19.89 -1.60
C GLY A 96 -13.61 -18.62 -2.14
N LEU A 97 -13.93 -17.46 -1.55
CA LEU A 97 -13.32 -16.18 -1.89
C LEU A 97 -11.79 -16.21 -1.75
N MET A 98 -11.29 -16.71 -0.61
CA MET A 98 -9.85 -16.75 -0.32
C MET A 98 -9.10 -17.70 -1.28
N ASP A 99 -9.72 -18.81 -1.65
CA ASP A 99 -9.14 -19.74 -2.64
C ASP A 99 -9.09 -19.10 -4.03
N ALA A 100 -10.13 -18.35 -4.40
CA ALA A 100 -10.15 -17.62 -5.68
C ALA A 100 -9.04 -16.56 -5.75
N ILE A 101 -8.87 -15.77 -4.69
CA ILE A 101 -7.79 -14.76 -4.61
C ILE A 101 -6.42 -15.45 -4.73
N ASN A 102 -6.18 -16.52 -3.97
CA ASN A 102 -4.91 -17.24 -4.03
C ASN A 102 -4.66 -17.88 -5.42
N ARG A 103 -5.68 -18.45 -6.08
CA ARG A 103 -5.56 -18.92 -7.47
C ARG A 103 -5.16 -17.78 -8.41
N GLY A 104 -5.75 -16.60 -8.24
CA GLY A 104 -5.40 -15.41 -9.03
C GLY A 104 -3.96 -14.98 -8.81
N VAL A 105 -3.49 -14.93 -7.56
CA VAL A 105 -2.09 -14.62 -7.23
C VAL A 105 -1.15 -15.65 -7.85
N ALA A 106 -1.40 -16.95 -7.64
CA ALA A 106 -0.58 -18.02 -8.20
C ALA A 106 -0.47 -17.91 -9.73
N LYS A 107 -1.61 -17.64 -10.41
CA LYS A 107 -1.67 -17.43 -11.86
C LYS A 107 -0.85 -16.22 -12.28
N GLY A 108 -1.12 -15.04 -11.72
CA GLY A 108 -0.45 -13.79 -12.10
C GLY A 108 1.07 -13.84 -11.86
N TYR A 109 1.52 -14.42 -10.74
CA TYR A 109 2.95 -14.56 -10.47
C TYR A 109 3.65 -15.62 -11.33
N THR A 110 2.94 -16.63 -11.79
CA THR A 110 3.50 -17.68 -12.63
C THR A 110 3.51 -17.27 -14.10
N GLU A 111 2.40 -16.81 -14.63
CA GLU A 111 2.25 -16.43 -16.03
C GLU A 111 2.91 -15.07 -16.33
N GLY A 112 2.88 -14.12 -15.38
CA GLY A 112 3.58 -12.84 -15.47
C GLY A 112 5.08 -12.90 -15.17
N TYR A 113 5.66 -14.10 -14.96
CA TYR A 113 7.09 -14.28 -14.64
C TYR A 113 7.58 -13.47 -13.46
N LEU A 114 6.70 -13.22 -12.49
CA LEU A 114 7.02 -12.45 -11.29
C LEU A 114 7.81 -13.30 -10.30
N ARG A 115 8.70 -12.66 -9.51
CA ARG A 115 9.49 -13.36 -8.50
C ARG A 115 8.57 -13.88 -7.38
N LYS A 116 8.67 -15.19 -7.08
CA LYS A 116 7.99 -15.82 -5.95
C LYS A 116 8.80 -15.59 -4.68
N SER A 117 8.28 -14.84 -3.73
CA SER A 117 9.01 -14.38 -2.55
C SER A 117 8.46 -14.92 -1.23
N ILE A 118 7.37 -15.71 -1.28
CA ILE A 118 6.72 -16.23 -0.08
C ILE A 118 7.36 -17.55 0.38
N VAL A 119 7.56 -17.67 1.67
CA VAL A 119 8.07 -18.89 2.33
C VAL A 119 7.05 -19.46 3.29
N ALA A 120 6.89 -20.80 3.28
CA ALA A 120 5.86 -21.49 4.03
C ALA A 120 6.12 -21.47 5.56
N HIS A 121 7.37 -21.63 5.98
CA HIS A 121 7.77 -21.68 7.40
C HIS A 121 8.71 -20.53 7.73
N PRO A 122 8.19 -19.35 8.22
CA PRO A 122 8.93 -18.10 8.26
C PRO A 122 10.16 -18.14 9.19
N PHE A 123 10.15 -18.94 10.24
CA PHE A 123 11.23 -19.02 11.24
C PHE A 123 12.05 -20.33 11.21
N SER A 124 11.70 -21.29 10.35
CA SER A 124 12.37 -22.60 10.30
C SER A 124 12.96 -22.90 8.92
N THR A 125 12.38 -23.82 8.14
CA THR A 125 12.94 -24.28 6.86
C THR A 125 12.93 -23.22 5.77
N ARG A 126 12.00 -22.27 5.83
CA ARG A 126 11.83 -21.17 4.87
C ARG A 126 11.72 -21.63 3.42
N GLU A 127 11.06 -22.77 3.20
CA GLU A 127 10.79 -23.28 1.86
C GLU A 127 9.88 -22.34 1.10
N ASN A 128 10.26 -22.02 -0.14
CA ASN A 128 9.49 -21.15 -1.01
C ASN A 128 8.21 -21.84 -1.48
N THR A 129 7.09 -21.13 -1.50
CA THR A 129 5.79 -21.66 -1.93
C THR A 129 5.68 -21.86 -3.44
N GLN A 130 6.60 -21.32 -4.24
CA GLN A 130 6.74 -21.45 -5.69
C GLN A 130 5.67 -20.73 -6.52
N ASP A 131 4.65 -20.15 -5.90
CA ASP A 131 3.53 -19.47 -6.56
C ASP A 131 3.17 -18.10 -5.93
N ASN A 132 3.96 -17.66 -4.94
CA ASN A 132 3.77 -16.44 -4.16
C ASN A 132 2.50 -16.39 -3.31
N THR A 133 1.89 -17.54 -3.02
CA THR A 133 0.76 -17.66 -2.09
C THR A 133 1.20 -18.07 -0.69
N PRO A 134 0.38 -17.82 0.35
CA PRO A 134 -0.91 -17.13 0.30
C PRO A 134 -0.75 -15.60 0.22
N ALA A 135 -1.77 -14.94 -0.32
CA ALA A 135 -1.93 -13.50 -0.21
C ALA A 135 -2.29 -13.07 1.23
N VAL A 136 -1.98 -11.84 1.59
CA VAL A 136 -2.51 -11.19 2.79
C VAL A 136 -3.79 -10.47 2.40
N VAL A 137 -4.95 -10.97 2.85
CA VAL A 137 -6.25 -10.48 2.41
C VAL A 137 -6.97 -9.77 3.56
N HIS A 138 -7.44 -8.56 3.29
CA HIS A 138 -8.32 -7.79 4.16
C HIS A 138 -9.68 -7.65 3.48
N VAL A 139 -10.76 -7.92 4.21
CA VAL A 139 -12.13 -7.84 3.69
C VAL A 139 -12.93 -6.90 4.56
N ASP A 140 -13.40 -5.81 3.95
CA ASP A 140 -14.37 -4.89 4.55
C ASP A 140 -15.75 -5.20 3.95
N VAL A 141 -16.76 -5.44 4.79
CA VAL A 141 -18.15 -5.59 4.33
C VAL A 141 -18.81 -4.23 4.28
N VAL A 142 -19.34 -3.88 3.10
CA VAL A 142 -19.97 -2.57 2.85
C VAL A 142 -21.43 -2.74 2.41
N PRO A 143 -22.28 -1.73 2.55
CA PRO A 143 -23.64 -1.79 2.03
C PRO A 143 -23.69 -1.94 0.50
N GLY A 144 -24.74 -2.61 -0.01
CA GLY A 144 -25.02 -2.74 -1.44
C GLY A 144 -24.42 -3.99 -2.08
N ASP A 145 -24.38 -4.00 -3.41
CA ASP A 145 -24.01 -5.13 -4.26
C ASP A 145 -22.70 -4.91 -5.03
N GLY A 146 -21.89 -3.92 -4.64
CA GLY A 146 -20.56 -3.66 -5.19
C GLY A 146 -19.55 -4.72 -4.75
N PHE A 147 -18.53 -4.95 -5.56
CA PHE A 147 -17.36 -5.73 -5.19
C PHE A 147 -16.14 -5.03 -5.75
N HIS A 148 -15.34 -4.45 -4.86
CA HIS A 148 -14.12 -3.75 -5.22
C HIS A 148 -12.87 -4.50 -4.77
N LEU A 149 -11.91 -4.64 -5.68
CA LEU A 149 -10.61 -5.26 -5.43
C LEU A 149 -9.50 -4.25 -5.61
N LYS A 150 -8.60 -4.19 -4.62
CA LYS A 150 -7.36 -3.44 -4.69
C LYS A 150 -6.19 -4.38 -4.38
N VAL A 151 -5.22 -4.47 -5.29
CA VAL A 151 -4.04 -5.33 -5.18
C VAL A 151 -2.79 -4.49 -5.02
N LEU A 152 -2.06 -4.72 -3.94
CA LEU A 152 -0.83 -4.05 -3.55
C LEU A 152 0.30 -5.07 -3.43
N PRO A 153 1.14 -5.28 -4.46
CA PRO A 153 2.37 -6.06 -4.34
C PRO A 153 3.39 -5.30 -3.48
N LYS A 154 3.47 -5.66 -2.20
CA LYS A 154 4.21 -4.93 -1.16
C LYS A 154 5.64 -5.45 -1.03
N GLY A 155 6.62 -4.64 -1.42
CA GLY A 155 8.03 -4.99 -1.35
C GLY A 155 8.54 -5.24 0.07
N GLY A 156 9.41 -6.23 0.25
CA GLY A 156 9.95 -6.61 1.56
C GLY A 156 10.85 -5.54 2.18
N GLY A 157 11.64 -4.83 1.38
CA GLY A 157 12.52 -3.77 1.87
C GLY A 157 11.77 -2.66 2.61
N CYS A 158 10.68 -2.17 2.03
CA CYS A 158 9.86 -1.16 2.67
C CYS A 158 8.89 -1.72 3.72
N GLU A 159 8.40 -2.97 3.55
CA GLU A 159 7.55 -3.62 4.56
C GLU A 159 8.28 -3.86 5.87
N ASN A 160 9.54 -4.28 5.83
CA ASN A 160 10.36 -4.55 7.00
C ASN A 160 10.64 -3.30 7.84
N MET A 161 10.43 -2.11 7.28
CA MET A 161 10.61 -0.83 7.98
C MET A 161 9.31 -0.35 8.66
N SER A 162 8.25 -1.16 8.64
CA SER A 162 7.01 -0.86 9.36
C SER A 162 7.25 -0.78 10.86
N SER A 163 6.58 0.13 11.52
CA SER A 163 6.72 0.32 12.96
C SER A 163 5.39 0.51 13.65
N PHE A 164 5.34 0.11 14.92
CA PHE A 164 4.18 0.28 15.79
C PHE A 164 4.61 0.79 17.16
N ALA A 165 3.80 1.66 17.75
CA ALA A 165 3.93 2.06 19.16
C ALA A 165 2.56 2.38 19.75
N THR A 166 2.39 2.13 21.04
CA THR A 166 1.29 2.70 21.82
C THR A 166 1.84 3.91 22.56
N LEU A 167 1.41 5.08 22.15
CA LEU A 167 1.79 6.34 22.78
C LEU A 167 0.86 6.66 23.98
N LEU A 168 1.31 7.54 24.86
CA LEU A 168 0.41 8.13 25.85
C LEU A 168 -0.52 9.14 25.16
N PRO A 169 -1.81 9.18 25.50
CA PRO A 169 -2.74 10.18 24.92
C PRO A 169 -2.26 11.62 25.07
N SER A 170 -1.53 11.94 26.15
CA SER A 170 -0.93 13.26 26.39
C SER A 170 0.17 13.66 25.39
N GLN A 171 0.72 12.72 24.62
CA GLN A 171 1.72 13.01 23.60
C GLN A 171 1.12 13.55 22.31
N GLY A 172 -0.17 13.30 22.07
CA GLY A 172 -0.94 13.89 20.97
C GLY A 172 -0.23 13.89 19.62
N LYS A 173 -0.43 14.94 18.83
CA LYS A 173 0.18 15.14 17.51
C LYS A 173 1.71 15.12 17.55
N GLU A 174 2.34 15.66 18.59
CA GLU A 174 3.80 15.69 18.72
C GLU A 174 4.37 14.28 18.86
N GLY A 175 3.72 13.42 19.65
CA GLY A 175 4.11 12.03 19.78
C GLY A 175 3.99 11.27 18.46
N VAL A 176 2.90 11.47 17.72
CA VAL A 176 2.71 10.89 16.37
C VAL A 176 3.81 11.37 15.42
N THR A 177 4.07 12.69 15.36
CA THR A 177 5.13 13.28 14.55
C THR A 177 6.48 12.64 14.88
N GLY A 178 6.84 12.57 16.15
CA GLY A 178 8.10 11.96 16.59
C GLY A 178 8.21 10.48 16.20
N ARG A 179 7.10 9.73 16.22
CA ARG A 179 7.09 8.32 15.78
C ARG A 179 7.32 8.19 14.28
N VAL A 180 6.65 9.00 13.46
CA VAL A 180 6.81 8.99 12.00
C VAL A 180 8.25 9.35 11.62
N LEU A 181 8.78 10.46 12.11
CA LEU A 181 10.13 10.93 11.78
C LEU A 181 11.19 9.90 12.19
N ARG A 182 11.11 9.37 13.42
CA ARG A 182 12.02 8.32 13.89
C ARG A 182 11.99 7.09 13.01
N THR A 183 10.79 6.64 12.58
CA THR A 183 10.67 5.46 11.70
C THR A 183 11.41 5.69 10.38
N ILE A 184 11.34 6.88 9.80
CA ILE A 184 11.99 7.20 8.53
C ILE A 184 13.51 7.36 8.72
N GLU A 185 13.95 8.04 9.77
CA GLU A 185 15.37 8.19 10.11
C GLU A 185 16.05 6.83 10.33
N GLU A 186 15.45 5.96 11.13
CA GLU A 186 15.95 4.60 11.41
C GLU A 186 15.94 3.70 10.18
N SER A 187 15.01 3.94 9.25
CA SER A 187 14.90 3.19 7.99
C SER A 187 15.95 3.59 6.96
N GLY A 188 16.33 4.87 6.92
CA GLY A 188 17.28 5.41 5.96
C GLY A 188 16.93 5.06 4.51
N GLY A 189 17.86 4.45 3.78
CA GLY A 189 17.69 4.03 2.39
C GLY A 189 16.98 2.69 2.17
N ASN A 190 16.79 1.87 3.22
CA ASN A 190 16.24 0.52 3.09
C ASN A 190 14.87 0.46 2.37
N PRO A 191 13.95 1.42 2.60
CA PRO A 191 12.64 1.41 1.92
C PRO A 191 12.66 2.04 0.53
N CYS A 192 13.81 2.42 -0.03
CA CYS A 192 13.98 2.99 -1.36
C CYS A 192 13.14 4.28 -1.58
N PRO A 193 13.49 5.41 -0.94
CA PRO A 193 12.82 6.71 -1.17
C PRO A 193 12.90 7.18 -2.64
N PRO A 194 11.98 8.08 -3.09
CA PRO A 194 10.94 8.78 -2.33
C PRO A 194 9.81 7.85 -1.88
N LEU A 195 9.29 8.09 -0.68
CA LEU A 195 8.32 7.21 -0.03
C LEU A 195 6.88 7.69 -0.20
N ILE A 196 5.94 6.76 -0.08
CA ILE A 196 4.59 7.04 0.40
C ILE A 196 4.53 6.51 1.84
N VAL A 197 4.23 7.39 2.77
CA VAL A 197 4.19 7.07 4.20
C VAL A 197 2.74 6.91 4.63
N GLY A 198 2.37 5.71 5.05
CA GLY A 198 1.06 5.43 5.61
C GLY A 198 1.11 5.44 7.14
N VAL A 199 0.22 6.21 7.75
CA VAL A 199 0.11 6.32 9.21
C VAL A 199 -1.28 5.87 9.62
N GLY A 200 -1.36 4.91 10.53
CA GLY A 200 -2.61 4.45 11.14
C GLY A 200 -2.67 4.90 12.59
N ILE A 201 -3.74 5.59 12.98
CA ILE A 201 -3.91 6.14 14.31
C ILE A 201 -5.24 5.70 14.90
N GLY A 202 -5.21 5.11 16.09
CA GLY A 202 -6.42 4.71 16.80
C GLY A 202 -6.81 3.23 16.59
N GLY A 203 -8.04 2.88 16.95
CA GLY A 203 -8.49 1.50 17.04
C GLY A 203 -7.77 0.73 18.15
N SER A 204 -7.42 -0.50 17.83
CA SER A 204 -6.54 -1.40 18.58
C SER A 204 -5.18 -1.51 17.90
N SER A 205 -4.24 -2.26 18.47
CA SER A 205 -2.87 -2.39 17.91
C SER A 205 -2.85 -2.95 16.50
N GLU A 206 -3.55 -4.05 16.26
CA GLU A 206 -3.67 -4.67 14.93
C GLU A 206 -4.43 -3.77 13.94
N TYR A 207 -5.44 -3.03 14.43
CA TYR A 207 -6.22 -2.14 13.58
C TYR A 207 -5.41 -0.90 13.14
N ALA A 208 -4.58 -0.34 14.03
CA ALA A 208 -3.66 0.73 13.65
C ALA A 208 -2.67 0.28 12.56
N MET A 209 -2.15 -0.97 12.65
CA MET A 209 -1.30 -1.56 11.60
C MET A 209 -2.06 -1.74 10.28
N TYR A 210 -3.32 -2.19 10.33
CA TYR A 210 -4.20 -2.26 9.16
C TYR A 210 -4.45 -0.89 8.55
N LEU A 211 -4.78 0.12 9.36
CA LEU A 211 -4.97 1.50 8.90
C LEU A 211 -3.73 2.06 8.21
N ALA A 212 -2.54 1.85 8.77
CA ALA A 212 -1.29 2.27 8.14
C ALA A 212 -1.07 1.59 6.78
N LYS A 213 -1.45 0.30 6.65
CA LYS A 213 -1.40 -0.43 5.39
C LYS A 213 -2.43 0.10 4.39
N LYS A 214 -3.64 0.45 4.84
CA LYS A 214 -4.67 1.08 4.00
C LYS A 214 -4.22 2.46 3.53
N ALA A 215 -3.57 3.24 4.41
CA ALA A 215 -3.06 4.57 4.10
C ALA A 215 -2.00 4.58 2.97
N VAL A 216 -1.08 3.61 2.92
CA VAL A 216 -0.12 3.52 1.78
C VAL A 216 -0.76 3.12 0.46
N ALA A 217 -1.99 2.64 0.47
CA ALA A 217 -2.78 2.30 -0.72
C ALA A 217 -3.69 3.45 -1.19
N ARG A 218 -3.59 4.64 -0.59
CA ARG A 218 -4.20 5.88 -1.08
C ARG A 218 -3.30 6.55 -2.12
N GLY A 219 -3.92 7.31 -3.02
CA GLY A 219 -3.21 8.09 -4.04
C GLY A 219 -2.27 9.15 -3.45
N VAL A 220 -1.20 9.47 -4.18
CA VAL A 220 -0.21 10.49 -3.78
C VAL A 220 -0.84 11.88 -3.65
N ASP A 221 -1.80 12.19 -4.52
CA ASP A 221 -2.49 13.49 -4.55
C ASP A 221 -3.82 13.48 -3.76
N GLU A 222 -4.19 12.33 -3.20
CA GLU A 222 -5.40 12.16 -2.41
C GLU A 222 -5.18 12.65 -0.98
N ARG A 223 -6.02 13.56 -0.51
CA ARG A 223 -5.99 14.08 0.85
C ARG A 223 -7.13 13.47 1.67
N SER A 224 -6.95 13.42 3.00
CA SER A 224 -8.01 13.02 3.90
C SER A 224 -9.26 13.89 3.71
N ALA A 225 -10.43 13.28 3.76
CA ALA A 225 -11.71 14.03 3.73
C ALA A 225 -11.92 14.86 5.00
N ASP A 226 -11.26 14.51 6.10
CA ASP A 226 -11.24 15.30 7.33
C ASP A 226 -10.21 16.42 7.23
N PRO A 227 -10.63 17.71 7.34
CA PRO A 227 -9.70 18.83 7.15
C PRO A 227 -8.55 18.88 8.18
N GLU A 228 -8.79 18.43 9.42
CA GLU A 228 -7.75 18.40 10.44
C GLU A 228 -6.67 17.36 10.10
N THR A 229 -7.10 16.18 9.68
CA THR A 229 -6.20 15.11 9.23
C THR A 229 -5.45 15.53 7.96
N ALA A 230 -6.12 16.14 6.98
CA ALA A 230 -5.49 16.64 5.75
C ALA A 230 -4.39 17.69 6.04
N ALA A 231 -4.65 18.61 6.98
CA ALA A 231 -3.65 19.59 7.41
C ALA A 231 -2.45 18.91 8.09
N PHE A 232 -2.69 17.86 8.86
CA PHE A 232 -1.64 17.12 9.54
C PHE A 232 -0.81 16.25 8.56
N GLU A 233 -1.43 15.69 7.53
CA GLU A 233 -0.73 15.02 6.42
C GLU A 233 0.28 15.95 5.75
N ALA A 234 -0.15 17.19 5.44
CA ALA A 234 0.72 18.20 4.83
C ALA A 234 1.88 18.60 5.75
N GLU A 235 1.59 18.87 7.02
CA GLU A 235 2.61 19.20 8.04
C GLU A 235 3.66 18.08 8.18
N LEU A 236 3.21 16.82 8.23
CA LEU A 236 4.11 15.67 8.34
C LEU A 236 4.96 15.51 7.08
N LEU A 237 4.41 15.72 5.89
CA LEU A 237 5.17 15.65 4.64
C LEU A 237 6.31 16.66 4.62
N GLU A 238 6.07 17.90 5.03
CA GLU A 238 7.10 18.93 5.15
C GLU A 238 8.22 18.49 6.11
N LYS A 239 7.86 17.98 7.30
CA LYS A 239 8.81 17.52 8.30
C LYS A 239 9.61 16.29 7.85
N VAL A 240 8.97 15.34 7.16
CA VAL A 240 9.63 14.17 6.56
C VAL A 240 10.63 14.59 5.51
N ASN A 241 10.27 15.52 4.64
CA ASN A 241 11.16 16.01 3.60
C ASN A 241 12.33 16.84 4.18
N ALA A 242 12.11 17.54 5.30
CA ALA A 242 13.16 18.25 6.03
C ALA A 242 14.22 17.33 6.66
N LEU A 243 13.98 16.02 6.78
CA LEU A 243 14.99 15.04 7.22
C LEU A 243 16.17 14.93 6.24
N GLY A 244 15.97 15.29 4.97
CA GLY A 244 17.04 15.31 3.99
C GLY A 244 17.58 13.95 3.56
N VAL A 245 16.83 12.85 3.80
CA VAL A 245 17.21 11.51 3.34
C VAL A 245 17.30 11.48 1.81
N GLY A 246 16.34 12.09 1.13
CA GLY A 246 16.33 12.27 -0.31
C GLY A 246 16.09 10.99 -1.13
N PRO A 247 16.04 11.11 -2.47
CA PRO A 247 15.86 9.98 -3.38
C PRO A 247 16.93 8.91 -3.16
N GLN A 248 16.55 7.65 -3.01
CA GLN A 248 17.45 6.50 -2.73
C GLN A 248 18.45 6.74 -1.59
N ALA A 249 18.13 7.67 -0.67
CA ALA A 249 18.97 8.09 0.45
C ALA A 249 20.34 8.69 0.06
N VAL A 250 20.42 9.34 -1.10
CA VAL A 250 21.63 10.06 -1.53
C VAL A 250 21.66 11.52 -1.05
N GLY A 251 20.72 11.88 -0.19
CA GLY A 251 20.48 13.27 0.24
C GLY A 251 19.57 14.02 -0.73
N GLY A 252 18.92 15.05 -0.25
CA GLY A 252 18.01 15.88 -1.03
C GLY A 252 16.74 16.24 -0.28
N VAL A 253 15.83 16.95 -0.94
CA VAL A 253 14.62 17.49 -0.33
C VAL A 253 13.37 16.61 -0.56
N ASN A 254 13.49 15.56 -1.35
CA ASN A 254 12.36 14.66 -1.66
C ASN A 254 12.54 13.27 -1.02
N THR A 255 12.30 13.17 0.28
CA THR A 255 12.31 11.91 1.04
C THR A 255 11.01 11.15 0.84
N ALA A 256 9.88 11.86 0.75
CA ALA A 256 8.56 11.28 0.51
C ALA A 256 7.76 12.09 -0.51
N LEU A 257 6.91 11.39 -1.27
CA LEU A 257 5.93 11.99 -2.19
C LEU A 257 4.63 12.36 -1.46
N ALA A 258 4.24 11.54 -0.47
CA ALA A 258 3.03 11.74 0.32
C ALA A 258 3.17 11.16 1.74
N VAL A 259 2.43 11.74 2.66
CA VAL A 259 2.10 11.16 3.96
C VAL A 259 0.58 11.08 4.02
N ASN A 260 0.05 9.88 4.16
CA ASN A 260 -1.38 9.59 4.24
C ASN A 260 -1.71 9.06 5.63
N ILE A 261 -2.80 9.55 6.23
CA ILE A 261 -3.22 9.18 7.58
C ILE A 261 -4.62 8.59 7.53
N GLU A 262 -4.77 7.41 8.11
CA GLU A 262 -6.07 6.81 8.41
C GLU A 262 -6.29 6.79 9.92
N THR A 263 -7.49 7.18 10.36
CA THR A 263 -7.83 7.28 11.78
C THR A 263 -9.02 6.41 12.14
N TYR A 264 -9.07 5.97 13.39
CA TYR A 264 -10.22 5.26 13.93
C TYR A 264 -10.41 5.60 15.42
N PRO A 265 -11.65 5.65 15.94
CA PRO A 265 -11.89 5.84 17.36
C PRO A 265 -11.12 4.84 18.21
N THR A 266 -10.58 5.29 19.33
CA THR A 266 -9.74 4.46 20.20
C THR A 266 -10.17 4.54 21.67
N HIS A 267 -9.65 3.62 22.50
CA HIS A 267 -9.89 3.65 23.94
C HIS A 267 -9.28 4.92 24.57
N ILE A 268 -9.98 5.52 25.52
CA ILE A 268 -9.60 6.81 26.15
C ILE A 268 -8.17 6.83 26.73
N THR A 269 -7.63 5.68 27.10
CA THR A 269 -6.27 5.54 27.66
C THR A 269 -5.21 5.18 26.65
N ALA A 270 -5.57 5.04 25.37
CA ALA A 270 -4.67 4.53 24.33
C ALA A 270 -4.49 5.52 23.18
N LEU A 271 -3.29 5.53 22.60
CA LEU A 271 -2.96 6.18 21.34
C LEU A 271 -2.07 5.24 20.53
N PRO A 272 -2.65 4.18 19.93
CA PRO A 272 -1.87 3.29 19.06
C PRO A 272 -1.55 4.02 17.77
N VAL A 273 -0.29 3.95 17.34
CA VAL A 273 0.23 4.56 16.11
C VAL A 273 1.08 3.54 15.37
N ALA A 274 0.75 3.32 14.12
CA ALA A 274 1.51 2.51 13.20
C ALA A 274 2.00 3.34 12.02
N VAL A 275 3.18 3.00 11.53
CA VAL A 275 3.76 3.59 10.31
C VAL A 275 4.11 2.46 9.36
N ASN A 276 3.62 2.52 8.14
CA ASN A 276 3.99 1.63 7.04
C ASN A 276 4.62 2.45 5.91
N LEU A 277 5.71 1.96 5.35
CA LEU A 277 6.43 2.67 4.30
C LEU A 277 6.23 1.95 2.96
N GLN A 278 6.00 2.71 1.90
CA GLN A 278 5.97 2.23 0.53
C GLN A 278 7.07 2.94 -0.26
N CYS A 279 7.82 2.19 -1.08
CA CYS A 279 8.90 2.73 -1.89
C CYS A 279 8.37 3.51 -3.12
N HIS A 280 9.28 4.15 -3.86
CA HIS A 280 8.97 4.84 -5.12
C HIS A 280 8.29 3.95 -6.16
N SER A 281 8.57 2.63 -6.17
CA SER A 281 7.83 1.65 -6.98
C SER A 281 6.50 1.31 -6.30
N ALA A 282 5.63 2.30 -6.14
CA ALA A 282 4.35 2.19 -5.44
C ALA A 282 3.33 1.41 -6.30
N ARG A 283 3.49 0.11 -6.33
CA ARG A 283 2.67 -0.83 -7.11
C ARG A 283 1.27 -0.93 -6.52
N LEU A 284 0.29 -0.50 -7.27
CA LEU A 284 -1.11 -0.55 -6.88
C LEU A 284 -1.99 -0.61 -8.12
N LYS A 285 -2.97 -1.52 -8.12
CA LYS A 285 -4.05 -1.56 -9.11
C LYS A 285 -5.35 -1.99 -8.45
N GLU A 286 -6.45 -1.51 -9.00
CA GLU A 286 -7.78 -1.77 -8.47
C GLU A 286 -8.80 -1.94 -9.59
N THR A 287 -9.91 -2.63 -9.30
CA THR A 287 -11.03 -2.83 -10.22
C THR A 287 -12.32 -3.11 -9.46
N ASP A 288 -13.43 -2.80 -10.09
CA ASP A 288 -14.77 -3.21 -9.68
C ASP A 288 -15.22 -4.43 -10.48
N LEU A 289 -15.91 -5.37 -9.84
CA LEU A 289 -16.42 -6.60 -10.46
C LEU A 289 -17.93 -6.70 -10.41
#